data_04d190c29a0c3a6ea3808ea761056b40
#
_entry.id   04d190c29a0c3a6ea3808ea761056b40
#
_cell.length_a   1.000
_cell.length_b   1.000
_cell.length_c   1.000
_cell.angle_alpha   90.00
_cell.angle_beta   90.00
_cell.angle_gamma   90.00
#
_symmetry.space_group_name_H-M   'P 1'
#
loop_
_entity.id
_entity.type
_entity.pdbx_description
1 polymer ?
#
loop_
_entity_poly.entity_id
_entity_poly.type
_entity_poly.pdbx_seq_one_letter_code
_entity_poly.pdbx_strand_id
1 'polypeptide(L)'
;MPISPNFTSILSKDWEINFTQCAPNGYLKYTELCNILQMTAAAHSEIGGISFTDMQEYNQAWVLSRMRVEVSKLPQWRDVVTVKTWINSLENSRSVRALEMYVNGKKMVGSETFWAVFNTEIRRPEALALPYEHFELFPDDKATQETFSKINLNHDKEMVFEKTVRLSDLDIVNHANNVKYLEWCLDLVDETKILNQ
;
A
#
# COMPACT_ATOMS: atom_id res chain seq x y z
N MET A 1 -12.75 15.95 6.30
CA MET A 1 -14.20 15.71 6.06
C MET A 1 -14.83 15.06 7.29
N PRO A 2 -16.14 15.19 7.53
CA PRO A 2 -16.76 14.44 8.62
C PRO A 2 -16.63 12.93 8.34
N ILE A 3 -16.48 12.14 9.43
CA ILE A 3 -16.46 10.68 9.34
C ILE A 3 -17.74 10.21 8.60
N SER A 4 -17.56 9.33 7.63
CA SER A 4 -18.69 8.80 6.86
C SER A 4 -19.65 8.01 7.75
N PRO A 5 -20.99 8.13 7.59
CA PRO A 5 -21.93 7.29 8.31
C PRO A 5 -21.78 5.79 8.01
N ASN A 6 -21.08 5.45 6.91
CA ASN A 6 -20.79 4.07 6.53
C ASN A 6 -19.38 3.62 6.99
N PHE A 7 -18.73 4.40 7.86
CA PHE A 7 -17.42 4.03 8.38
C PHE A 7 -17.51 2.77 9.26
N THR A 8 -16.56 1.88 9.04
CA THR A 8 -16.30 0.71 9.88
C THR A 8 -14.79 0.56 10.05
N SER A 9 -14.32 0.08 11.19
CA SER A 9 -12.88 -0.10 11.45
C SER A 9 -12.21 -1.19 10.61
N ILE A 10 -13.03 -2.04 9.96
CA ILE A 10 -12.60 -2.97 8.91
C ILE A 10 -13.36 -2.62 7.65
N LEU A 11 -12.64 -2.20 6.60
CA LEU A 11 -13.23 -1.99 5.28
C LEU A 11 -13.04 -3.24 4.41
N SER A 12 -14.09 -3.62 3.68
CA SER A 12 -14.04 -4.62 2.62
C SER A 12 -14.47 -3.98 1.30
N LYS A 13 -13.65 -4.14 0.25
CA LYS A 13 -13.92 -3.53 -1.06
C LYS A 13 -13.58 -4.50 -2.18
N ASP A 14 -14.46 -4.58 -3.18
CA ASP A 14 -14.28 -5.42 -4.35
C ASP A 14 -13.62 -4.63 -5.49
N TRP A 15 -12.76 -5.33 -6.24
CA TRP A 15 -12.06 -4.84 -7.41
C TRP A 15 -12.08 -5.89 -8.52
N GLU A 16 -12.44 -5.48 -9.73
CA GLU A 16 -12.28 -6.32 -10.92
C GLU A 16 -10.88 -6.15 -11.50
N ILE A 17 -10.20 -7.26 -11.79
CA ILE A 17 -8.86 -7.24 -12.40
C ILE A 17 -9.00 -7.00 -13.91
N ASN A 18 -8.52 -5.84 -14.33
CA ASN A 18 -8.60 -5.37 -15.71
C ASN A 18 -7.44 -5.86 -16.57
N PHE A 19 -7.66 -5.89 -17.88
CA PHE A 19 -6.68 -6.31 -18.88
C PHE A 19 -5.31 -5.60 -18.72
N THR A 20 -5.30 -4.28 -18.55
CA THR A 20 -4.05 -3.50 -18.47
C THR A 20 -3.26 -3.73 -17.20
N GLN A 21 -3.89 -4.28 -16.17
CA GLN A 21 -3.27 -4.61 -14.88
C GLN A 21 -2.55 -5.96 -14.90
N CYS A 22 -2.70 -6.74 -15.97
CA CYS A 22 -2.12 -8.07 -16.07
C CYS A 22 -0.79 -8.08 -16.82
N ALA A 23 0.08 -9.02 -16.44
CA ALA A 23 1.28 -9.39 -17.17
C ALA A 23 0.93 -10.29 -18.38
N PRO A 24 1.87 -10.57 -19.30
CA PRO A 24 1.63 -11.42 -20.49
C PRO A 24 1.08 -12.82 -20.18
N ASN A 25 1.35 -13.36 -18.99
CA ASN A 25 0.82 -14.65 -18.52
C ASN A 25 -0.62 -14.57 -18.00
N GLY A 26 -1.28 -13.40 -18.05
CA GLY A 26 -2.65 -13.18 -17.61
C GLY A 26 -2.82 -12.96 -16.10
N TYR A 27 -1.76 -13.00 -15.31
CA TYR A 27 -1.80 -12.72 -13.86
C TYR A 27 -1.61 -11.23 -13.58
N LEU A 28 -2.16 -10.79 -12.45
CA LEU A 28 -2.02 -9.43 -11.94
C LEU A 28 -0.52 -9.09 -11.75
N LYS A 29 -0.09 -7.93 -12.25
CA LYS A 29 1.26 -7.41 -12.01
C LYS A 29 1.47 -7.10 -10.54
N TYR A 30 2.66 -7.33 -10.00
CA TYR A 30 2.99 -6.99 -8.61
C TYR A 30 2.80 -5.50 -8.30
N THR A 31 3.09 -4.62 -9.26
CA THR A 31 2.86 -3.17 -9.13
C THR A 31 1.37 -2.85 -9.01
N GLU A 32 0.53 -3.49 -9.80
CA GLU A 32 -0.91 -3.30 -9.75
C GLU A 32 -1.53 -3.91 -8.49
N LEU A 33 -1.00 -5.03 -8.00
CA LEU A 33 -1.34 -5.57 -6.69
C LEU A 33 -1.10 -4.52 -5.60
N CYS A 34 0.10 -3.91 -5.56
CA CYS A 34 0.42 -2.86 -4.59
C CYS A 34 -0.49 -1.63 -4.75
N ASN A 35 -0.85 -1.24 -5.98
CA ASN A 35 -1.78 -0.15 -6.24
C ASN A 35 -3.18 -0.45 -5.66
N ILE A 36 -3.74 -1.64 -5.91
CA ILE A 36 -5.06 -2.05 -5.39
C ILE A 36 -5.08 -2.04 -3.86
N LEU A 37 -4.03 -2.57 -3.22
CA LEU A 37 -3.90 -2.57 -1.76
C LEU A 37 -3.87 -1.13 -1.22
N GLN A 38 -3.07 -0.24 -1.81
CA GLN A 38 -2.98 1.15 -1.39
C GLN A 38 -4.28 1.95 -1.66
N MET A 39 -4.94 1.72 -2.80
CA MET A 39 -6.24 2.33 -3.10
C MET A 39 -7.32 1.90 -2.09
N THR A 40 -7.27 0.65 -1.61
CA THR A 40 -8.20 0.18 -0.57
C THR A 40 -7.89 0.85 0.78
N ALA A 41 -6.61 0.98 1.14
CA ALA A 41 -6.18 1.71 2.33
C ALA A 41 -6.60 3.19 2.28
N ALA A 42 -6.44 3.84 1.11
CA ALA A 42 -6.86 5.22 0.89
C ALA A 42 -8.39 5.39 1.04
N ALA A 43 -9.17 4.48 0.43
CA ALA A 43 -10.63 4.50 0.56
C ALA A 43 -11.09 4.36 2.04
N HIS A 44 -10.40 3.53 2.84
CA HIS A 44 -10.69 3.40 4.27
C HIS A 44 -10.35 4.69 5.04
N SER A 45 -9.21 5.32 4.74
CA SER A 45 -8.82 6.60 5.33
C SER A 45 -9.80 7.73 4.96
N GLU A 46 -10.31 7.71 3.72
CA GLU A 46 -11.31 8.66 3.21
C GLU A 46 -12.60 8.61 4.04
N ILE A 47 -13.18 7.42 4.21
CA ILE A 47 -14.42 7.28 4.99
C ILE A 47 -14.20 7.47 6.48
N GLY A 48 -12.97 7.30 6.97
CA GLY A 48 -12.57 7.48 8.36
C GLY A 48 -12.13 8.90 8.72
N GLY A 49 -12.15 9.87 7.78
CA GLY A 49 -11.82 11.27 8.06
C GLY A 49 -10.33 11.55 8.33
N ILE A 50 -9.44 10.67 7.85
CA ILE A 50 -7.98 10.82 7.92
C ILE A 50 -7.36 10.69 6.50
N SER A 51 -8.09 11.19 5.50
CA SER A 51 -7.70 11.13 4.11
C SER A 51 -6.56 12.10 3.77
N PHE A 52 -6.02 11.94 2.57
CA PHE A 52 -5.08 12.91 2.02
C PHE A 52 -5.65 14.33 2.03
N THR A 53 -6.90 14.52 1.59
CA THR A 53 -7.54 15.83 1.51
C THR A 53 -7.70 16.47 2.90
N ASP A 54 -8.15 15.69 3.90
CA ASP A 54 -8.32 16.19 5.27
C ASP A 54 -6.96 16.61 5.88
N MET A 55 -5.91 15.83 5.63
CA MET A 55 -4.57 16.09 6.13
C MET A 55 -3.93 17.36 5.54
N GLN A 56 -4.32 17.76 4.30
CA GLN A 56 -3.78 18.98 3.68
C GLN A 56 -4.14 20.25 4.47
N GLU A 57 -5.24 20.27 5.19
CA GLU A 57 -5.61 21.40 6.07
C GLU A 57 -4.60 21.64 7.20
N TYR A 58 -3.80 20.62 7.51
CA TYR A 58 -2.77 20.61 8.54
C TYR A 58 -1.35 20.53 7.96
N ASN A 59 -1.18 20.69 6.66
CA ASN A 59 0.08 20.48 5.95
C ASN A 59 0.67 19.09 6.20
N GLN A 60 -0.18 18.06 6.35
CA GLN A 60 0.22 16.69 6.63
C GLN A 60 -0.06 15.77 5.45
N ALA A 61 0.72 14.70 5.34
CA ALA A 61 0.52 13.61 4.40
C ALA A 61 0.96 12.27 4.99
N TRP A 62 0.29 11.19 4.57
CA TRP A 62 0.76 9.83 4.80
C TRP A 62 1.92 9.49 3.88
N VAL A 63 3.01 9.03 4.44
CA VAL A 63 4.18 8.51 3.70
C VAL A 63 4.32 7.03 3.99
N LEU A 64 4.26 6.20 2.95
CA LEU A 64 4.53 4.77 3.05
C LEU A 64 6.03 4.55 3.25
N SER A 65 6.40 4.05 4.42
CA SER A 65 7.79 3.79 4.79
C SER A 65 8.22 2.35 4.50
N ARG A 66 7.31 1.39 4.69
CA ARG A 66 7.57 -0.04 4.45
C ARG A 66 6.29 -0.72 4.03
N MET A 67 6.45 -1.71 3.18
CA MET A 67 5.38 -2.61 2.77
C MET A 67 5.93 -4.04 2.70
N ARG A 68 5.24 -4.97 3.34
CA ARG A 68 5.46 -6.41 3.19
C ARG A 68 4.26 -6.98 2.47
N VAL A 69 4.51 -7.80 1.48
CA VAL A 69 3.47 -8.51 0.72
C VAL A 69 3.84 -9.98 0.65
N GLU A 70 2.93 -10.84 1.08
CA GLU A 70 3.05 -12.30 0.98
C GLU A 70 1.99 -12.79 0.00
N VAL A 71 2.44 -13.39 -1.10
CA VAL A 71 1.58 -13.85 -2.19
C VAL A 71 1.61 -15.37 -2.25
N SER A 72 0.44 -16.00 -2.05
CA SER A 72 0.30 -17.44 -2.27
C SER A 72 -0.05 -17.75 -3.73
N LYS A 73 -0.83 -16.88 -4.37
CA LYS A 73 -1.16 -16.92 -5.79
C LYS A 73 -1.64 -15.54 -6.23
N LEU A 74 -1.22 -15.09 -7.41
CA LEU A 74 -1.73 -13.85 -7.99
C LEU A 74 -3.12 -14.09 -8.60
N PRO A 75 -4.04 -13.12 -8.49
CA PRO A 75 -5.28 -13.10 -9.25
C PRO A 75 -5.03 -13.03 -10.75
N GLN A 76 -6.02 -13.44 -11.53
CA GLN A 76 -5.98 -13.42 -12.98
C GLN A 76 -6.92 -12.36 -13.56
N TRP A 77 -6.75 -12.06 -14.83
CA TRP A 77 -7.66 -11.22 -15.58
C TRP A 77 -9.11 -11.71 -15.42
N ARG A 78 -10.03 -10.78 -15.16
CA ARG A 78 -11.46 -10.98 -14.85
C ARG A 78 -11.79 -11.56 -13.49
N ASP A 79 -10.80 -11.87 -12.67
CA ASP A 79 -11.11 -12.16 -11.27
C ASP A 79 -11.72 -10.92 -10.61
N VAL A 80 -12.70 -11.15 -9.75
CA VAL A 80 -13.15 -10.16 -8.76
C VAL A 80 -12.47 -10.49 -7.46
N VAL A 81 -11.65 -9.56 -6.98
CA VAL A 81 -10.95 -9.70 -5.71
C VAL A 81 -11.62 -8.87 -4.63
N THR A 82 -11.81 -9.46 -3.46
CA THR A 82 -12.23 -8.72 -2.26
C THR A 82 -11.01 -8.38 -1.44
N VAL A 83 -10.76 -7.08 -1.21
CA VAL A 83 -9.67 -6.62 -0.34
C VAL A 83 -10.25 -6.12 0.97
N LYS A 84 -9.78 -6.71 2.08
CA LYS A 84 -10.08 -6.25 3.45
C LYS A 84 -8.90 -5.47 3.99
N THR A 85 -9.19 -4.43 4.79
CA THR A 85 -8.15 -3.65 5.47
C THR A 85 -8.60 -3.18 6.85
N TRP A 86 -7.66 -3.15 7.79
CA TRP A 86 -7.83 -2.66 9.15
C TRP A 86 -6.51 -2.08 9.67
N ILE A 87 -6.58 -1.38 10.79
CA ILE A 87 -5.41 -0.78 11.42
C ILE A 87 -4.98 -1.63 12.61
N ASN A 88 -3.72 -2.09 12.62
CA ASN A 88 -3.13 -2.80 13.75
C ASN A 88 -2.67 -1.84 14.85
N SER A 89 -2.07 -0.71 14.45
CA SER A 89 -1.67 0.35 15.38
C SER A 89 -1.74 1.72 14.70
N LEU A 90 -2.12 2.71 15.48
CA LEU A 90 -2.10 4.12 15.06
C LEU A 90 -1.74 4.93 16.30
N GLU A 91 -0.51 5.39 16.34
CA GLU A 91 0.03 6.10 17.50
C GLU A 91 0.89 7.27 17.04
N ASN A 92 0.59 8.45 17.52
CA ASN A 92 1.35 9.65 17.26
C ASN A 92 1.53 9.88 15.73
N SER A 93 2.73 9.67 15.20
CA SER A 93 3.07 9.86 13.79
C SER A 93 3.12 8.55 12.99
N ARG A 94 2.67 7.43 13.53
CA ARG A 94 2.92 6.10 12.94
C ARG A 94 1.65 5.27 12.89
N SER A 95 1.48 4.53 11.78
CA SER A 95 0.41 3.56 11.63
C SER A 95 0.93 2.27 11.00
N VAL A 96 0.49 1.14 11.56
CA VAL A 96 0.61 -0.18 10.91
C VAL A 96 -0.78 -0.59 10.46
N ARG A 97 -0.90 -0.93 9.20
CA ARG A 97 -2.16 -1.34 8.57
C ARG A 97 -1.99 -2.70 7.93
N ALA A 98 -2.95 -3.57 8.18
CA ALA A 98 -3.06 -4.87 7.56
C ALA A 98 -4.02 -4.84 6.36
N LEU A 99 -3.73 -5.66 5.35
CA LEU A 99 -4.58 -5.85 4.17
C LEU A 99 -4.55 -7.32 3.76
N GLU A 100 -5.70 -7.83 3.37
CA GLU A 100 -5.83 -9.18 2.82
C GLU A 100 -6.64 -9.15 1.52
N MET A 101 -6.18 -9.91 0.53
CA MET A 101 -6.89 -10.04 -0.75
C MET A 101 -7.38 -11.46 -0.94
N TYR A 102 -8.63 -11.58 -1.35
CA TYR A 102 -9.34 -12.85 -1.53
C TYR A 102 -9.87 -12.97 -2.96
N VAL A 103 -9.83 -14.19 -3.48
CA VAL A 103 -10.55 -14.60 -4.71
C VAL A 103 -11.48 -15.75 -4.33
N ASN A 104 -12.77 -15.62 -4.62
CA ASN A 104 -13.78 -16.62 -4.29
C ASN A 104 -13.73 -17.09 -2.81
N GLY A 105 -13.51 -16.14 -1.89
CA GLY A 105 -13.43 -16.41 -0.45
C GLY A 105 -12.12 -17.03 0.04
N LYS A 106 -11.18 -17.35 -0.86
CA LYS A 106 -9.85 -17.87 -0.50
C LYS A 106 -8.83 -16.74 -0.44
N LYS A 107 -8.11 -16.62 0.69
CA LYS A 107 -7.01 -15.66 0.84
C LYS A 107 -5.89 -15.99 -0.13
N MET A 108 -5.51 -15.03 -0.94
CA MET A 108 -4.43 -15.12 -1.93
C MET A 108 -3.22 -14.28 -1.55
N VAL A 109 -3.46 -13.13 -0.89
CA VAL A 109 -2.42 -12.18 -0.52
C VAL A 109 -2.65 -11.70 0.90
N GLY A 110 -1.58 -11.59 1.67
CA GLY A 110 -1.49 -10.84 2.91
C GLY A 110 -0.50 -9.70 2.78
N SER A 111 -0.80 -8.55 3.35
CA SER A 111 0.12 -7.40 3.35
C SER A 111 0.03 -6.63 4.66
N GLU A 112 1.17 -6.16 5.11
CA GLU A 112 1.28 -5.15 6.16
C GLU A 112 2.02 -3.93 5.63
N THR A 113 1.54 -2.75 5.98
CA THR A 113 2.11 -1.46 5.56
C THR A 113 2.41 -0.60 6.77
N PHE A 114 3.59 0.01 6.78
CA PHE A 114 3.99 0.96 7.81
C PHE A 114 3.99 2.37 7.23
N TRP A 115 3.17 3.21 7.79
CA TRP A 115 2.98 4.59 7.39
C TRP A 115 3.50 5.56 8.44
N ALA A 116 3.98 6.70 7.99
CA ALA A 116 4.33 7.82 8.84
C ALA A 116 3.56 9.08 8.41
N VAL A 117 3.11 9.85 9.39
CA VAL A 117 2.59 11.20 9.16
C VAL A 117 3.77 12.15 9.03
N PHE A 118 3.81 12.89 7.93
CA PHE A 118 4.83 13.90 7.65
C PHE A 118 4.18 15.26 7.47
N ASN A 119 4.79 16.26 8.07
CA ASN A 119 4.51 17.64 7.71
C ASN A 119 5.21 17.96 6.39
N THR A 120 4.44 18.41 5.41
CA THR A 120 4.89 18.62 4.03
C THR A 120 5.75 19.89 3.86
N GLU A 121 5.61 20.85 4.78
CA GLU A 121 6.39 22.11 4.77
C GLU A 121 7.76 21.92 5.43
N ILE A 122 7.78 21.48 6.70
CA ILE A 122 9.03 21.30 7.46
C ILE A 122 9.72 19.96 7.15
N ARG A 123 9.07 19.08 6.38
CA ARG A 123 9.57 17.77 5.91
C ARG A 123 10.06 16.85 7.02
N ARG A 124 9.29 16.75 8.11
CA ARG A 124 9.58 15.91 9.28
C ARG A 124 8.36 15.13 9.72
N PRO A 125 8.55 13.96 10.35
CA PRO A 125 7.46 13.25 11.01
C PRO A 125 6.86 14.11 12.13
N GLU A 126 5.52 14.10 12.24
CA GLU A 126 4.79 14.73 13.35
C GLU A 126 3.53 13.95 13.72
N ALA A 127 2.95 14.24 14.88
CA ALA A 127 1.71 13.61 15.31
C ALA A 127 0.56 13.91 14.33
N LEU A 128 -0.31 12.93 14.09
CA LEU A 128 -1.53 13.13 13.31
C LEU A 128 -2.40 14.19 13.96
N ALA A 129 -2.73 15.25 13.24
CA ALA A 129 -3.54 16.36 13.74
C ALA A 129 -5.05 16.04 13.76
N LEU A 130 -5.47 15.07 12.98
CA LEU A 130 -6.87 14.66 12.85
C LEU A 130 -7.25 13.65 13.93
N PRO A 131 -8.52 13.67 14.43
CA PRO A 131 -9.02 12.69 15.38
C PRO A 131 -9.08 11.30 14.74
N TYR A 132 -8.66 10.27 15.47
CA TYR A 132 -8.62 8.89 15.00
C TYR A 132 -9.10 7.86 16.04
N GLU A 133 -9.55 8.31 17.19
CA GLU A 133 -9.95 7.47 18.33
C GLU A 133 -11.18 6.59 18.02
N HIS A 134 -11.91 6.92 16.96
CA HIS A 134 -13.05 6.14 16.45
C HIS A 134 -12.64 4.90 15.66
N PHE A 135 -11.35 4.78 15.29
CA PHE A 135 -10.84 3.54 14.72
C PHE A 135 -10.59 2.50 15.82
N GLU A 136 -11.29 1.39 15.77
CA GLU A 136 -10.91 0.21 16.52
C GLU A 136 -9.60 -0.36 15.96
N LEU A 137 -8.67 -0.68 16.85
CA LEU A 137 -7.36 -1.22 16.48
C LEU A 137 -7.31 -2.73 16.71
N PHE A 138 -6.67 -3.45 15.80
CA PHE A 138 -6.57 -4.91 15.82
C PHE A 138 -5.08 -5.34 15.87
N PRO A 139 -4.40 -5.17 17.03
CA PRO A 139 -2.94 -5.35 17.14
C PRO A 139 -2.48 -6.79 16.88
N ASP A 140 -3.34 -7.77 17.15
CA ASP A 140 -3.02 -9.19 17.04
C ASP A 140 -3.43 -9.79 15.68
N ASP A 141 -4.29 -9.12 14.92
CA ASP A 141 -4.78 -9.59 13.63
C ASP A 141 -3.76 -9.28 12.53
N LYS A 142 -2.80 -10.19 12.34
CA LYS A 142 -1.75 -10.04 11.34
C LYS A 142 -2.20 -10.59 9.98
N ALA A 143 -1.93 -9.82 8.91
CA ALA A 143 -2.18 -10.26 7.55
C ALA A 143 -1.02 -11.07 6.96
N THR A 144 0.19 -10.92 7.49
CA THR A 144 1.41 -11.62 7.07
C THR A 144 1.91 -12.59 8.13
N GLN A 145 2.62 -13.64 7.71
CA GLN A 145 3.21 -14.62 8.63
C GLN A 145 4.42 -14.05 9.35
N GLU A 146 5.17 -13.20 8.65
CA GLU A 146 6.37 -12.57 9.17
C GLU A 146 6.20 -11.06 9.33
N THR A 147 6.99 -10.50 10.24
CA THR A 147 7.00 -9.06 10.52
C THR A 147 7.89 -8.28 9.55
N PHE A 148 7.79 -6.96 9.59
CA PHE A 148 8.72 -6.08 8.88
C PHE A 148 10.16 -6.30 9.34
N SER A 149 11.06 -6.44 8.38
CA SER A 149 12.49 -6.38 8.62
C SER A 149 13.09 -5.10 8.02
N LYS A 150 14.18 -4.62 8.60
CA LYS A 150 14.99 -3.61 7.93
C LYS A 150 15.78 -4.27 6.82
N ILE A 151 15.78 -3.64 5.65
CA ILE A 151 16.70 -4.04 4.57
C ILE A 151 18.13 -3.77 5.05
N ASN A 152 18.97 -4.83 5.06
CA ASN A 152 20.37 -4.67 5.37
C ASN A 152 21.07 -3.98 4.18
N LEU A 153 21.63 -2.81 4.43
CA LEU A 153 22.34 -2.03 3.41
C LEU A 153 23.88 -2.17 3.52
N ASN A 154 24.37 -2.99 4.44
CA ASN A 154 25.81 -3.19 4.69
C ASN A 154 26.42 -4.28 3.79
N HIS A 155 26.03 -4.33 2.53
CA HIS A 155 26.66 -5.19 1.52
C HIS A 155 27.41 -4.33 0.52
N ASP A 156 28.41 -4.93 -0.13
CA ASP A 156 29.00 -4.34 -1.32
C ASP A 156 27.93 -4.07 -2.35
N LYS A 157 27.93 -2.85 -2.87
CA LYS A 157 26.91 -2.35 -3.78
C LYS A 157 27.53 -2.09 -5.13
N GLU A 158 26.91 -2.60 -6.15
CA GLU A 158 27.21 -2.27 -7.53
C GLU A 158 26.05 -1.44 -8.09
N MET A 159 26.36 -0.40 -8.84
CA MET A 159 25.35 0.36 -9.56
C MET A 159 24.95 -0.42 -10.81
N VAL A 160 23.74 -1.01 -10.80
CA VAL A 160 23.23 -1.80 -11.93
C VAL A 160 22.37 -0.98 -12.90
N PHE A 161 21.85 0.16 -12.45
CA PHE A 161 20.94 0.99 -13.24
C PHE A 161 20.83 2.40 -12.69
N GLU A 162 20.70 3.40 -13.59
CA GLU A 162 20.41 4.78 -13.28
C GLU A 162 19.09 5.20 -13.94
N LYS A 163 18.19 5.79 -13.18
CA LYS A 163 16.86 6.23 -13.65
C LYS A 163 16.68 7.73 -13.42
N THR A 164 16.35 8.44 -14.48
CA THR A 164 15.84 9.81 -14.38
C THR A 164 14.33 9.76 -14.20
N VAL A 165 13.84 10.35 -13.11
CA VAL A 165 12.41 10.48 -12.83
C VAL A 165 11.73 11.29 -13.92
N ARG A 166 10.59 10.79 -14.41
CA ARG A 166 9.75 11.40 -15.46
C ARG A 166 8.39 11.79 -14.91
N LEU A 167 7.64 12.56 -15.68
CA LEU A 167 6.27 12.96 -15.29
C LEU A 167 5.37 11.78 -14.96
N SER A 168 5.48 10.66 -15.69
CA SER A 168 4.73 9.43 -15.47
C SER A 168 5.09 8.69 -14.17
N ASP A 169 6.17 9.08 -13.51
CA ASP A 169 6.62 8.50 -12.25
C ASP A 169 6.07 9.25 -11.04
N LEU A 170 5.52 10.47 -11.26
CA LEU A 170 5.09 11.36 -10.18
C LEU A 170 3.66 11.07 -9.73
N ASP A 171 3.42 11.23 -8.44
CA ASP A 171 2.11 11.22 -7.81
C ASP A 171 1.52 12.64 -7.65
N ILE A 172 0.34 12.74 -7.05
CA ILE A 172 -0.39 14.00 -6.85
C ILE A 172 0.37 15.02 -5.99
N VAL A 173 1.31 14.57 -5.15
CA VAL A 173 2.16 15.44 -4.31
C VAL A 173 3.52 15.74 -4.95
N ASN A 174 3.67 15.44 -6.24
CA ASN A 174 4.87 15.69 -7.03
C ASN A 174 6.11 14.94 -6.48
N HIS A 175 5.89 13.74 -5.95
CA HIS A 175 6.94 12.81 -5.56
C HIS A 175 6.94 11.59 -6.48
N ALA A 176 8.09 10.93 -6.64
CA ALA A 176 8.12 9.62 -7.29
C ALA A 176 7.24 8.66 -6.49
N ASN A 177 6.19 8.13 -7.15
CA ASN A 177 5.26 7.20 -6.51
C ASN A 177 6.00 5.96 -5.98
N ASN A 178 5.66 5.51 -4.78
CA ASN A 178 6.36 4.40 -4.13
C ASN A 178 6.33 3.11 -4.95
N VAL A 179 5.27 2.84 -5.71
CA VAL A 179 5.16 1.66 -6.58
C VAL A 179 6.13 1.73 -7.76
N LYS A 180 6.57 2.93 -8.18
CA LYS A 180 7.56 3.08 -9.26
C LYS A 180 8.93 2.52 -8.89
N TYR A 181 9.32 2.59 -7.62
CA TYR A 181 10.55 1.95 -7.17
C TYR A 181 10.50 0.43 -7.35
N LEU A 182 9.35 -0.18 -7.04
CA LEU A 182 9.12 -1.61 -7.29
C LEU A 182 9.15 -1.92 -8.79
N GLU A 183 8.48 -1.10 -9.62
CA GLU A 183 8.46 -1.24 -11.09
C GLU A 183 9.88 -1.24 -11.64
N TRP A 184 10.68 -0.24 -11.29
CA TRP A 184 12.07 -0.14 -11.75
C TRP A 184 12.95 -1.31 -11.30
N CYS A 185 12.72 -1.85 -10.10
CA CYS A 185 13.42 -3.04 -9.64
C CYS A 185 12.99 -4.30 -10.40
N LEU A 186 11.69 -4.44 -10.69
CA LEU A 186 11.16 -5.60 -11.42
C LEU A 186 11.59 -5.59 -12.88
N ASP A 187 11.73 -4.42 -13.51
CA ASP A 187 12.24 -4.28 -14.89
C ASP A 187 13.69 -4.79 -15.06
N LEU A 188 14.43 -4.94 -13.94
CA LEU A 188 15.79 -5.51 -13.93
C LEU A 188 15.82 -7.01 -13.65
N VAL A 189 14.69 -7.62 -13.31
CA VAL A 189 14.58 -9.05 -13.06
C VAL A 189 14.30 -9.77 -14.38
N ASP A 190 14.96 -10.92 -14.57
CA ASP A 190 14.67 -11.78 -15.71
C ASP A 190 13.16 -12.11 -15.77
N GLU A 191 12.54 -11.80 -16.93
CA GLU A 191 11.09 -11.95 -17.14
C GLU A 191 10.61 -13.38 -16.87
N THR A 192 11.42 -14.38 -17.15
CA THR A 192 11.06 -15.79 -16.93
C THR A 192 10.84 -16.10 -15.43
N LYS A 193 11.52 -15.39 -14.53
CA LYS A 193 11.33 -15.52 -13.10
C LYS A 193 10.02 -14.89 -12.61
N ILE A 194 9.51 -13.92 -13.37
CA ILE A 194 8.25 -13.25 -13.05
C ILE A 194 7.07 -13.97 -13.69
N LEU A 195 7.22 -14.48 -14.92
CA LEU A 195 6.13 -15.05 -15.70
C LEU A 195 5.85 -16.54 -15.43
N ASN A 196 6.83 -17.27 -14.88
CA ASN A 196 6.74 -18.72 -14.62
C ASN A 196 6.36 -19.06 -13.17
N GLN A 197 5.69 -18.15 -12.46
CA GLN A 197 5.25 -18.35 -11.07
C GLN A 197 3.85 -18.95 -10.98
#